data_38ef706424aa39a69e148796462e9eea
#
_entry.id   38ef706424aa39a69e148796462e9eea
#
_cell.length_a   1.000
_cell.length_b   1.000
_cell.length_c   1.000
_cell.angle_alpha   90.00
_cell.angle_beta   90.00
_cell.angle_gamma   90.00
#
_symmetry.space_group_name_H-M   'P 1'
#
loop_
_entity.id
_entity.type
_entity.pdbx_description
1 polymer ?
#
loop_
_entity_poly.entity_id
_entity_poly.type
_entity_poly.pdbx_seq_one_letter_code
_entity_poly.pdbx_strand_id
1 'polypeptide(L)' 'MDAQLVADAQDGDREAFAALATATYGRLHRVAQNILGDLDRAEDATQQAVVDIWRKLPQLRDVARFEAWSYRIVV' A
#
# COMPACT_ATOMS: atom_id res chain seq x y z
N MET A 1 7.44 5.98 7.12
CA MET A 1 6.13 6.45 6.64
C MET A 1 5.49 7.33 7.68
N ASP A 2 4.91 8.42 7.27
CA ASP A 2 4.26 9.37 8.17
C ASP A 2 2.96 8.77 8.75
N ALA A 3 2.93 8.56 10.05
CA ALA A 3 1.78 7.96 10.73
C ALA A 3 0.52 8.84 10.62
N GLN A 4 0.69 10.17 10.58
CA GLN A 4 -0.45 11.07 10.42
C GLN A 4 -1.08 10.92 9.05
N LEU A 5 -0.26 10.75 8.02
CA LEU A 5 -0.76 10.52 6.66
C LEU A 5 -1.60 9.24 6.60
N VAL A 6 -1.12 8.18 7.25
CA VAL A 6 -1.86 6.92 7.31
C VAL A 6 -3.18 7.11 8.05
N ALA A 7 -3.15 7.80 9.19
CA ALA A 7 -4.36 8.06 9.97
C ALA A 7 -5.39 8.87 9.19
N ASP A 8 -4.94 9.90 8.46
CA ASP A 8 -5.84 10.72 7.65
C ASP A 8 -6.47 9.90 6.54
N ALA A 9 -5.69 9.03 5.90
CA ALA A 9 -6.21 8.14 4.86
C ALA A 9 -7.24 7.16 5.44
N GLN A 10 -7.01 6.65 6.66
CA GLN A 10 -7.98 5.79 7.35
C GLN A 10 -9.31 6.51 7.58
N ASP A 11 -9.26 7.81 7.83
CA ASP A 11 -10.44 8.63 8.08
C ASP A 11 -11.19 9.03 6.80
N GLY A 12 -10.73 8.55 5.65
CA GLY A 12 -11.40 8.79 4.39
C GLY A 12 -10.89 9.99 3.60
N ASP A 13 -9.78 10.58 4.01
CA ASP A 13 -9.17 11.69 3.27
C ASP A 13 -8.56 11.16 1.97
N ARG A 14 -9.16 11.53 0.84
CA ARG A 14 -8.73 11.03 -0.47
C ARG A 14 -7.35 11.53 -0.88
N GLU A 15 -7.03 12.78 -0.55
CA GLU A 15 -5.72 13.34 -0.85
C GLU A 15 -4.64 12.62 -0.05
N ALA A 16 -4.92 12.34 1.22
CA ALA A 16 -4.00 11.58 2.05
C ALA A 16 -3.79 10.18 1.49
N PHE A 17 -4.85 9.51 1.06
CA PHE A 17 -4.71 8.17 0.47
C PHE A 17 -3.92 8.23 -0.84
N ALA A 18 -4.17 9.21 -1.69
CA ALA A 18 -3.44 9.35 -2.95
C ALA A 18 -1.95 9.54 -2.70
N ALA A 19 -1.60 10.38 -1.72
CA ALA A 19 -0.20 10.59 -1.33
C ALA A 19 0.42 9.31 -0.78
N LEU A 20 -0.33 8.59 0.07
CA LEU A 20 0.11 7.32 0.64
C LEU A 20 0.34 6.27 -0.44
N ALA A 21 -0.60 6.14 -1.37
CA ALA A 21 -0.49 5.20 -2.47
C ALA A 21 0.71 5.51 -3.36
N THR A 22 0.91 6.78 -3.69
CA THR A 22 2.06 7.20 -4.50
C THR A 22 3.38 6.87 -3.78
N ALA A 23 3.45 7.14 -2.49
CA ALA A 23 4.66 6.88 -1.70
C ALA A 23 4.97 5.38 -1.57
N THR A 24 3.93 4.54 -1.56
CA THR A 24 4.11 3.10 -1.35
C THR A 24 4.20 2.30 -2.65
N TYR A 25 3.65 2.82 -3.75
CA TYR A 25 3.56 2.07 -5.01
C TYR A 25 4.91 1.54 -5.48
N GLY A 26 5.92 2.39 -5.54
CA GLY A 26 7.24 2.01 -6.02
C GLY A 26 7.86 0.88 -5.19
N ARG A 27 7.69 0.95 -3.88
CA ARG A 27 8.19 -0.06 -2.95
C ARG A 27 7.47 -1.40 -3.16
N LEU A 28 6.15 -1.36 -3.25
CA LEU A 28 5.34 -2.57 -3.46
C LEU A 28 5.62 -3.17 -4.83
N HIS A 29 5.78 -2.34 -5.86
CA HIS A 29 6.10 -2.81 -7.19
C HIS A 29 7.45 -3.52 -7.22
N ARG A 30 8.44 -2.99 -6.51
CA ARG A 30 9.76 -3.61 -6.43
C ARG A 30 9.68 -5.00 -5.79
N VAL A 31 8.89 -5.12 -4.72
CA VAL A 31 8.69 -6.41 -4.06
C VAL A 31 8.01 -7.39 -5.03
N ALA A 32 6.95 -6.96 -5.70
CA ALA A 32 6.24 -7.80 -6.64
C ALA A 32 7.15 -8.22 -7.80
N GLN A 33 7.98 -7.31 -8.30
CA GLN A 33 8.94 -7.60 -9.38
C GLN A 33 9.95 -8.66 -8.94
N ASN A 34 10.45 -8.56 -7.72
CA ASN A 34 11.40 -9.52 -7.20
C ASN A 34 10.80 -10.93 -7.06
N ILE A 35 9.51 -10.99 -6.74
CA ILE A 35 8.81 -12.27 -6.57
C ILE A 35 8.42 -12.88 -7.92
N LEU A 36 7.85 -12.07 -8.81
CA LEU A 36 7.26 -12.55 -10.06
C LEU A 36 8.22 -12.57 -11.24
N GLY A 37 9.22 -11.69 -11.23
CA GLY A 37 10.21 -11.60 -12.31
C GLY A 37 9.67 -11.11 -13.65
N ASP A 38 8.49 -10.49 -13.66
CA ASP A 38 7.77 -10.05 -14.86
C ASP A 38 7.14 -8.69 -14.59
N LEU A 39 7.48 -7.68 -15.39
CA LEU A 39 7.02 -6.31 -15.17
C LEU A 39 5.52 -6.17 -15.26
N ASP A 40 4.88 -6.82 -16.24
CA ASP A 40 3.44 -6.72 -16.40
C ASP A 40 2.69 -7.36 -15.24
N ARG A 41 3.15 -8.53 -14.80
CA ARG A 41 2.56 -9.22 -13.65
C ARG A 41 2.80 -8.46 -12.35
N ALA A 42 3.98 -7.86 -12.20
CA ALA A 42 4.29 -7.05 -11.03
C ALA A 42 3.41 -5.81 -10.98
N GLU A 43 3.15 -5.17 -12.11
CA GLU A 43 2.25 -4.02 -12.17
C GLU A 43 0.83 -4.40 -11.76
N ASP A 44 0.32 -5.49 -12.32
CA ASP A 44 -1.03 -5.98 -11.98
C ASP A 44 -1.14 -6.31 -10.49
N ALA A 45 -0.13 -7.00 -9.96
CA ALA A 45 -0.11 -7.36 -8.54
C ALA A 45 -0.04 -6.12 -7.64
N THR A 46 0.72 -5.10 -8.04
CA THR A 46 0.85 -3.87 -7.27
C THR A 46 -0.46 -3.09 -7.29
N GLN A 47 -1.11 -2.99 -8.45
CA GLN A 47 -2.40 -2.31 -8.54
C GLN A 47 -3.44 -3.01 -7.66
N GLN A 48 -3.49 -4.33 -7.71
CA GLN A 48 -4.39 -5.08 -6.86
C GLN A 48 -4.07 -4.88 -5.37
N ALA A 49 -2.79 -4.84 -5.02
CA ALA A 49 -2.37 -4.58 -3.65
C ALA A 49 -2.84 -3.21 -3.16
N VAL A 50 -2.75 -2.18 -4.01
CA VAL A 50 -3.23 -0.83 -3.65
C VAL A 50 -4.73 -0.84 -3.40
N VAL A 51 -5.51 -1.54 -4.23
CA VAL A 51 -6.95 -1.69 -4.02
C VAL A 51 -7.24 -2.40 -2.70
N ASP A 52 -6.51 -3.46 -2.41
CA ASP A 52 -6.68 -4.21 -1.16
C ASP A 52 -6.30 -3.37 0.06
N ILE A 53 -5.24 -2.57 -0.06
CA ILE A 53 -4.84 -1.63 0.99
C ILE A 53 -5.98 -0.65 1.27
N TRP A 54 -6.57 -0.07 0.23
CA TRP A 54 -7.69 0.84 0.38
C TRP A 54 -8.84 0.19 1.14
N ARG A 55 -9.21 -1.01 0.74
CA ARG A 55 -10.34 -1.73 1.35
C ARG A 55 -10.09 -2.08 2.82
N LYS A 56 -8.85 -2.45 3.15
CA LYS A 56 -8.51 -2.99 4.48
C LYS A 56 -7.92 -1.94 5.41
N LEU A 57 -7.61 -0.75 4.90
CA LEU A 57 -6.96 0.29 5.69
C LEU A 57 -7.70 0.63 6.98
N PRO A 58 -9.05 0.70 7.00
CA PRO A 58 -9.77 0.96 8.27
C PRO A 58 -9.54 -0.10 9.34
N GLN A 59 -9.09 -1.29 8.96
CA GLN A 59 -8.85 -2.39 9.90
C GLN A 59 -7.44 -2.34 10.51
N LEU A 60 -6.55 -1.52 9.97
CA LEU A 60 -5.19 -1.38 10.51
C LEU A 60 -5.26 -0.68 11.86
N ARG A 61 -4.87 -1.37 12.92
CA ARG A 61 -4.98 -0.86 14.28
C ARG A 61 -3.85 0.09 14.66
N ASP A 62 -2.66 -0.19 14.19
CA ASP A 62 -1.46 0.58 14.53
C ASP A 62 -0.87 1.19 13.27
N VAL A 63 -1.08 2.49 13.09
CA VAL A 63 -0.63 3.20 11.89
C VAL A 63 0.89 3.16 11.72
N ALA A 64 1.64 2.99 12.82
CA ALA A 64 3.09 2.87 12.76
C ALA A 64 3.54 1.58 12.07
N ARG A 65 2.64 0.59 11.94
CA ARG A 65 2.94 -0.69 11.29
C ARG A 65 2.49 -0.74 9.84
N PHE A 66 2.11 0.39 9.26
CA PHE A 66 1.58 0.42 7.91
C PHE A 66 2.51 -0.26 6.90
N GLU A 67 3.81 0.00 6.97
CA GLU A 67 4.75 -0.57 6.00
C GLU A 67 4.77 -2.09 6.05
N ALA A 68 4.94 -2.67 7.22
CA ALA A 68 4.94 -4.12 7.40
C ALA A 68 3.60 -4.73 7.00
N TRP A 69 2.51 -4.07 7.36
CA TRP A 69 1.17 -4.51 7.04
C TRP A 69 0.92 -4.52 5.53
N SER A 70 1.34 -3.45 4.83
CA SER A 70 1.17 -3.36 3.38
C SER A 70 2.02 -4.40 2.63
N TYR A 71 3.17 -4.73 3.16
CA TYR A 71 4.01 -5.80 2.61
C TYR A 71 3.27 -7.13 2.58
N ARG A 72 2.55 -7.45 3.65
CA ARG A 72 1.80 -8.70 3.74
C ARG A 72 0.68 -8.79 2.71
N ILE A 73 0.18 -7.65 2.27
CA ILE A 73 -0.90 -7.61 1.28
C ILE A 73 -0.36 -7.95 -0.11
N VAL A 74 0.84 -7.47 -0.45
CA VAL A 74 1.40 -7.73 -1.78
C VAL A 74 2.07 -9.10 -1.87
N VAL A 75 2.57 -9.61 -0.76
CA VAL A 75 3.18 -10.94 -0.67
C VAL A 75 2.12 -12.00 -0.33
#